data_5e2434d22f40e15bae821c5c2c29a314
#
_entry.id   5e2434d22f40e15bae821c5c2c29a314
#
_cell.length_a   1.000
_cell.length_b   1.000
_cell.length_c   1.000
_cell.angle_alpha   90.00
_cell.angle_beta   90.00
_cell.angle_gamma   90.00
#
_symmetry.space_group_name_H-M   'P 1'
#
loop_
_entity.id
_entity.type
_entity.pdbx_description
1 polymer ?
#
loop_
_entity_poly.entity_id
_entity_poly.type
_entity_poly.pdbx_seq_one_letter_code
_entity_poly.pdbx_strand_id
1 'polypeptide(L)'
;MPANTTVKYFHNLLPGAPVLSGTAGSLINVLDACLVNGFAVSAVASLVVAGGVATATISAGHSGEVGSVVLVSGATPSGLNGEKKVLSVGGGNTTLTFDATGIADQTATGTISLKLAGAGWVKAFTGTNLAAYKSASIAASGCYLRVDDSVGKTARCVGYETMTAISTGVAPFPTLSQRSGGTWWTKSAVADSSARGWLVVADDRAFHLLTFYNLTYGGPGGAMMFFGDLVPIKSGDAWACALSGYASDKSGSAPGDNNDFGMMALVQGELYLARSFPAVGGSAQAYKAFPLLVPSASTALASGNGPMMYPNGPDAGLYLTPMHAAKDKLMALIS
;
A
#
# COMPACT_ATOMS: atom_id res chain seq x y z
N MET A 1 -13.43 -23.14 3.19
CA MET A 1 -12.08 -22.57 3.49
C MET A 1 -12.31 -21.19 4.05
N PRO A 2 -11.63 -20.78 5.13
CA PRO A 2 -11.75 -19.41 5.63
C PRO A 2 -11.38 -18.42 4.52
N ALA A 3 -12.06 -17.27 4.52
CA ALA A 3 -11.82 -16.25 3.52
C ALA A 3 -10.38 -15.70 3.64
N ASN A 4 -9.72 -15.46 2.51
CA ASN A 4 -8.36 -14.92 2.50
C ASN A 4 -8.35 -13.47 3.00
N THR A 5 -7.59 -13.20 4.06
CA THR A 5 -7.43 -11.87 4.69
C THR A 5 -6.07 -11.23 4.38
N THR A 6 -5.24 -11.85 3.53
CA THR A 6 -3.87 -11.41 3.26
C THR A 6 -3.85 -10.02 2.65
N VAL A 7 -4.63 -9.81 1.59
CA VAL A 7 -4.67 -8.52 0.89
C VAL A 7 -5.76 -7.63 1.45
N LYS A 8 -5.40 -6.38 1.73
CA LYS A 8 -6.25 -5.33 2.30
C LYS A 8 -6.25 -4.12 1.38
N TYR A 9 -7.37 -3.39 1.37
CA TYR A 9 -7.47 -2.14 0.64
C TYR A 9 -8.09 -1.06 1.53
N PHE A 10 -7.69 0.17 1.29
CA PHE A 10 -8.11 1.35 2.03
C PHE A 10 -8.22 2.53 1.09
N HIS A 11 -9.18 3.41 1.30
CA HIS A 11 -9.31 4.63 0.51
C HIS A 11 -9.86 5.78 1.35
N ASN A 12 -9.69 6.99 0.84
CA ASN A 12 -10.03 8.22 1.55
C ASN A 12 -11.52 8.42 1.84
N LEU A 13 -12.40 7.67 1.19
CA LEU A 13 -13.86 7.77 1.41
C LEU A 13 -14.36 6.87 2.55
N LEU A 14 -13.53 6.01 3.10
CA LEU A 14 -13.90 5.18 4.25
C LEU A 14 -14.10 6.07 5.49
N PRO A 15 -15.20 5.90 6.26
CA PRO A 15 -15.39 6.64 7.50
C PRO A 15 -14.19 6.49 8.43
N GLY A 16 -13.69 7.59 8.99
CA GLY A 16 -12.51 7.58 9.85
C GLY A 16 -11.18 7.39 9.14
N ALA A 17 -11.16 7.42 7.80
CA ALA A 17 -9.91 7.41 7.03
C ALA A 17 -9.08 8.67 7.31
N PRO A 18 -7.75 8.54 7.42
CA PRO A 18 -6.88 9.70 7.60
C PRO A 18 -6.91 10.62 6.38
N VAL A 19 -6.78 11.92 6.62
CA VAL A 19 -6.74 12.92 5.57
C VAL A 19 -5.33 13.00 4.98
N LEU A 20 -5.20 12.73 3.68
CA LEU A 20 -4.03 13.10 2.90
C LEU A 20 -4.21 14.55 2.45
N SER A 21 -3.18 15.36 2.56
CA SER A 21 -3.22 16.78 2.17
C SER A 21 -1.83 17.27 1.77
N GLY A 22 -1.75 18.54 1.34
CA GLY A 22 -0.50 19.24 1.08
C GLY A 22 0.20 19.74 2.33
N THR A 23 0.13 19.00 3.46
CA THR A 23 0.81 19.35 4.71
C THR A 23 1.84 18.31 5.09
N ALA A 24 2.87 18.72 5.81
CA ALA A 24 3.89 17.80 6.36
C ALA A 24 3.25 16.73 7.27
N GLY A 25 3.70 15.50 7.20
CA GLY A 25 3.23 14.37 8.01
C GLY A 25 1.92 13.72 7.55
N SER A 26 1.18 14.32 6.61
CA SER A 26 -0.12 13.78 6.19
C SER A 26 -0.03 12.41 5.51
N LEU A 27 1.04 12.16 4.76
CA LEU A 27 1.28 10.85 4.15
C LEU A 27 1.64 9.80 5.21
N ILE A 28 2.47 10.16 6.18
CA ILE A 28 2.82 9.25 7.29
C ILE A 28 1.56 8.82 8.05
N ASN A 29 0.61 9.74 8.28
CA ASN A 29 -0.66 9.39 8.92
C ASN A 29 -1.46 8.34 8.12
N VAL A 30 -1.47 8.45 6.79
CA VAL A 30 -2.11 7.45 5.91
C VAL A 30 -1.38 6.10 6.00
N LEU A 31 -0.05 6.10 5.91
CA LEU A 31 0.73 4.86 5.99
C LEU A 31 0.64 4.21 7.36
N ASP A 32 0.67 4.97 8.45
CA ASP A 32 0.49 4.45 9.81
C ASP A 32 -0.86 3.76 9.97
N ALA A 33 -1.92 4.39 9.47
CA ALA A 33 -3.28 3.83 9.57
C ALA A 33 -3.44 2.57 8.70
N CYS A 34 -2.98 2.60 7.46
CA CYS A 34 -3.20 1.49 6.53
C CYS A 34 -2.24 0.32 6.76
N LEU A 35 -0.97 0.60 7.00
CA LEU A 35 0.05 -0.44 7.09
C LEU A 35 0.16 -1.03 8.50
N VAL A 36 0.07 -0.18 9.55
CA VAL A 36 0.44 -0.57 10.91
C VAL A 36 -0.77 -0.73 11.81
N ASN A 37 -1.50 0.36 12.02
CA ASN A 37 -2.45 0.42 13.13
C ASN A 37 -3.84 -0.11 12.80
N GLY A 38 -4.26 -0.05 11.55
CA GLY A 38 -5.66 -0.04 11.20
C GLY A 38 -6.35 1.25 11.69
N PHE A 39 -7.63 1.43 11.39
CA PHE A 39 -8.38 2.62 11.81
C PHE A 39 -9.88 2.33 11.95
N ALA A 40 -10.66 3.34 12.34
CA ALA A 40 -12.12 3.26 12.51
C ALA A 40 -12.54 2.21 13.55
N VAL A 41 -12.00 2.33 14.76
CA VAL A 41 -12.40 1.47 15.88
C VAL A 41 -13.85 1.72 16.23
N SER A 42 -14.66 0.66 16.26
CA SER A 42 -16.08 0.68 16.62
C SER A 42 -16.40 -0.37 17.66
N ALA A 43 -17.23 -0.02 18.64
CA ALA A 43 -17.79 -0.97 19.60
C ALA A 43 -18.88 -1.81 18.91
N VAL A 44 -18.86 -3.11 19.14
CA VAL A 44 -19.85 -4.07 18.64
C VAL A 44 -20.93 -4.25 19.71
N ALA A 45 -22.16 -3.85 19.39
CA ALA A 45 -23.30 -3.97 20.30
C ALA A 45 -23.75 -5.43 20.46
N SER A 46 -23.70 -6.21 19.40
CA SER A 46 -23.92 -7.66 19.44
C SER A 46 -23.15 -8.36 18.32
N LEU A 47 -22.76 -9.60 18.58
CA LEU A 47 -22.11 -10.48 17.62
C LEU A 47 -22.78 -11.86 17.70
N VAL A 48 -23.54 -12.22 16.69
CA VAL A 48 -24.34 -13.45 16.67
C VAL A 48 -23.82 -14.37 15.58
N VAL A 49 -23.59 -15.63 15.92
CA VAL A 49 -23.25 -16.70 14.99
C VAL A 49 -24.50 -17.53 14.71
N ALA A 50 -24.81 -17.68 13.44
CA ALA A 50 -25.88 -18.55 12.98
C ALA A 50 -25.50 -19.18 11.64
N GLY A 51 -25.60 -20.51 11.54
CA GLY A 51 -25.30 -21.25 10.30
C GLY A 51 -23.87 -21.03 9.77
N GLY A 52 -22.89 -20.84 10.65
CA GLY A 52 -21.50 -20.60 10.27
C GLY A 52 -21.19 -19.18 9.79
N VAL A 53 -22.12 -18.25 9.96
CA VAL A 53 -21.93 -16.83 9.64
C VAL A 53 -22.05 -16.01 10.93
N ALA A 54 -21.10 -15.14 11.18
CA ALA A 54 -21.16 -14.17 12.26
C ALA A 54 -21.72 -12.83 11.73
N THR A 55 -22.75 -12.31 12.43
CA THR A 55 -23.33 -11.00 12.19
C THR A 55 -22.96 -10.07 13.33
N ALA A 56 -22.20 -9.03 13.04
CA ALA A 56 -21.88 -7.97 13.99
C ALA A 56 -22.85 -6.79 13.79
N THR A 57 -23.43 -6.30 14.91
CA THR A 57 -24.24 -5.07 14.96
C THR A 57 -23.42 -3.96 15.60
N ILE A 58 -23.27 -2.84 14.90
CA ILE A 58 -22.46 -1.68 15.29
C ILE A 58 -23.34 -0.44 15.21
N SER A 59 -23.98 -0.07 16.32
CA SER A 59 -25.00 1.00 16.35
C SER A 59 -24.48 2.36 15.88
N ALA A 60 -23.20 2.66 16.09
CA ALA A 60 -22.56 3.89 15.65
C ALA A 60 -22.10 3.85 14.17
N GLY A 61 -22.32 2.74 13.49
CA GLY A 61 -21.79 2.50 12.15
C GLY A 61 -20.36 1.98 12.13
N HIS A 62 -19.94 1.50 10.98
CA HIS A 62 -18.61 0.95 10.74
C HIS A 62 -18.06 1.36 9.37
N SER A 63 -16.76 1.14 9.17
CA SER A 63 -16.05 1.48 7.92
C SER A 63 -15.77 0.28 7.02
N GLY A 64 -16.19 -0.93 7.44
CA GLY A 64 -16.02 -2.13 6.62
C GLY A 64 -16.92 -2.11 5.39
N GLU A 65 -16.36 -2.42 4.26
CA GLU A 65 -17.05 -2.68 2.99
C GLU A 65 -16.96 -4.16 2.65
N VAL A 66 -17.78 -4.64 1.72
CA VAL A 66 -17.67 -6.02 1.24
C VAL A 66 -16.26 -6.26 0.68
N GLY A 67 -15.59 -7.29 1.21
CA GLY A 67 -14.20 -7.59 0.86
C GLY A 67 -13.14 -6.90 1.73
N SER A 68 -13.49 -5.89 2.54
CA SER A 68 -12.57 -5.33 3.54
C SER A 68 -12.17 -6.39 4.57
N VAL A 69 -11.01 -6.21 5.18
CA VAL A 69 -10.56 -7.02 6.31
C VAL A 69 -10.68 -6.21 7.58
N VAL A 70 -11.46 -6.73 8.52
CA VAL A 70 -11.62 -6.14 9.86
C VAL A 70 -10.90 -6.98 10.90
N LEU A 71 -10.37 -6.33 11.93
CA LEU A 71 -9.82 -6.98 13.12
C LEU A 71 -10.87 -6.95 14.23
N VAL A 72 -11.36 -8.12 14.62
CA VAL A 72 -12.28 -8.32 15.74
C VAL A 72 -11.47 -8.62 17.00
N SER A 73 -11.84 -8.03 18.12
CA SER A 73 -11.18 -8.20 19.40
C SER A 73 -12.19 -8.28 20.55
N GLY A 74 -11.85 -8.99 21.62
CA GLY A 74 -12.62 -9.05 22.85
C GLY A 74 -13.84 -9.99 22.83
N ALA A 75 -14.01 -10.79 21.79
CA ALA A 75 -15.11 -11.75 21.69
C ALA A 75 -14.80 -13.08 22.39
N THR A 76 -15.82 -13.66 22.98
CA THR A 76 -15.85 -15.05 23.44
C THR A 76 -17.00 -15.76 22.70
N PRO A 77 -16.74 -16.88 22.01
CA PRO A 77 -15.48 -17.64 21.95
C PRO A 77 -14.36 -16.96 21.16
N SER A 78 -13.12 -17.27 21.51
CA SER A 78 -11.92 -16.63 20.96
C SER A 78 -11.73 -16.82 19.44
N GLY A 79 -12.31 -17.84 18.84
CA GLY A 79 -12.29 -18.07 17.40
C GLY A 79 -12.98 -16.96 16.57
N LEU A 80 -13.77 -16.11 17.21
CA LEU A 80 -14.36 -14.92 16.58
C LEU A 80 -13.38 -13.76 16.48
N ASN A 81 -12.30 -13.76 17.26
CA ASN A 81 -11.27 -12.71 17.22
C ASN A 81 -10.32 -12.90 16.04
N GLY A 82 -9.52 -11.86 15.77
CA GLY A 82 -8.56 -11.84 14.68
C GLY A 82 -9.13 -11.20 13.42
N GLU A 83 -8.38 -11.33 12.35
CA GLU A 83 -8.75 -10.77 11.05
C GLU A 83 -9.91 -11.55 10.42
N LYS A 84 -10.90 -10.82 9.94
CA LYS A 84 -12.09 -11.37 9.30
C LYS A 84 -12.38 -10.60 8.02
N LYS A 85 -12.66 -11.33 6.92
CA LYS A 85 -13.10 -10.71 5.68
C LYS A 85 -14.58 -10.43 5.72
N VAL A 86 -14.98 -9.21 5.40
CA VAL A 86 -16.39 -8.80 5.36
C VAL A 86 -17.07 -9.44 4.16
N LEU A 87 -18.13 -10.19 4.40
CA LEU A 87 -18.92 -10.87 3.37
C LEU A 87 -20.10 -10.02 2.89
N SER A 88 -20.76 -9.32 3.82
CA SER A 88 -21.87 -8.42 3.50
C SER A 88 -21.92 -7.25 4.49
N VAL A 89 -22.58 -6.18 4.06
CA VAL A 89 -22.86 -4.97 4.84
C VAL A 89 -24.34 -4.68 4.73
N GLY A 90 -24.97 -4.28 5.84
CA GLY A 90 -26.40 -3.99 5.89
C GLY A 90 -26.73 -2.85 6.86
N GLY A 91 -28.04 -2.53 6.95
CA GLY A 91 -28.53 -1.57 7.91
C GLY A 91 -27.98 -0.15 7.78
N GLY A 92 -27.58 0.28 6.57
CA GLY A 92 -26.94 1.60 6.43
C GLY A 92 -25.57 1.67 7.11
N ASN A 93 -24.77 0.64 6.99
CA ASN A 93 -23.45 0.46 7.63
C ASN A 93 -23.51 0.22 9.15
N THR A 94 -24.63 -0.29 9.67
CA THR A 94 -24.74 -0.68 11.08
C THR A 94 -24.57 -2.19 11.31
N THR A 95 -24.50 -2.99 10.26
CA THR A 95 -24.25 -4.43 10.37
C THR A 95 -23.24 -4.89 9.32
N LEU A 96 -22.40 -5.85 9.70
CA LEU A 96 -21.55 -6.58 8.76
C LEU A 96 -21.51 -8.07 9.12
N THR A 97 -21.22 -8.90 8.13
CA THR A 97 -21.07 -10.33 8.34
C THR A 97 -19.68 -10.81 7.92
N PHE A 98 -19.25 -11.90 8.56
CA PHE A 98 -18.02 -12.61 8.20
C PHE A 98 -18.15 -14.11 8.48
N ASP A 99 -17.22 -14.89 7.91
CA ASP A 99 -17.19 -16.35 8.07
C ASP A 99 -16.88 -16.74 9.52
N ALA A 100 -17.73 -17.57 10.09
CA ALA A 100 -17.60 -18.18 11.41
C ALA A 100 -17.76 -19.71 11.36
N THR A 101 -17.43 -20.31 10.21
CA THR A 101 -17.47 -21.77 10.04
C THR A 101 -16.67 -22.46 11.14
N GLY A 102 -17.28 -23.47 11.76
CA GLY A 102 -16.69 -24.21 12.88
C GLY A 102 -16.95 -23.61 14.26
N ILE A 103 -17.66 -22.49 14.35
CA ILE A 103 -18.14 -21.91 15.60
C ILE A 103 -19.64 -22.22 15.73
N ALA A 104 -20.05 -22.79 16.87
CA ALA A 104 -21.45 -23.13 17.12
C ALA A 104 -22.33 -21.88 17.16
N ASP A 105 -23.60 -22.05 16.77
CA ASP A 105 -24.60 -20.98 16.81
C ASP A 105 -24.76 -20.44 18.23
N GLN A 106 -24.51 -19.16 18.41
CA GLN A 106 -24.54 -18.48 19.71
C GLN A 106 -24.48 -16.96 19.57
N THR A 107 -24.79 -16.27 20.65
CA THR A 107 -24.43 -14.86 20.82
C THR A 107 -23.10 -14.77 21.56
N ALA A 108 -22.11 -14.13 20.96
CA ALA A 108 -20.81 -13.91 21.57
C ALA A 108 -20.92 -12.98 22.79
N THR A 109 -20.03 -13.18 23.75
CA THR A 109 -19.92 -12.35 24.94
C THR A 109 -18.57 -11.61 24.98
N GLY A 110 -18.45 -10.64 25.90
CA GLY A 110 -17.25 -9.83 26.10
C GLY A 110 -17.40 -8.39 25.62
N THR A 111 -16.37 -7.58 25.82
CA THR A 111 -16.31 -6.20 25.30
C THR A 111 -15.73 -6.25 23.88
N ILE A 112 -16.63 -6.38 22.92
CA ILE A 112 -16.24 -6.64 21.53
C ILE A 112 -16.04 -5.33 20.79
N SER A 113 -14.94 -5.22 20.07
CA SER A 113 -14.65 -4.13 19.15
C SER A 113 -14.19 -4.65 17.82
N LEU A 114 -14.33 -3.83 16.79
CA LEU A 114 -13.74 -4.07 15.47
C LEU A 114 -13.14 -2.79 14.91
N LYS A 115 -12.17 -2.94 14.02
CA LYS A 115 -11.59 -1.87 13.20
C LYS A 115 -11.16 -2.44 11.86
N LEU A 116 -10.91 -1.59 10.87
CA LEU A 116 -10.16 -2.03 9.69
C LEU A 116 -8.77 -2.49 10.12
N ALA A 117 -8.37 -3.67 9.67
CA ALA A 117 -7.09 -4.26 10.05
C ALA A 117 -5.94 -3.57 9.31
N GLY A 118 -4.83 -3.28 9.98
CA GLY A 118 -3.59 -2.85 9.31
C GLY A 118 -2.99 -3.97 8.45
N ALA A 119 -2.13 -3.61 7.51
CA ALA A 119 -1.61 -4.57 6.53
C ALA A 119 -0.51 -5.50 7.07
N GLY A 120 -0.14 -5.40 8.34
CA GLY A 120 0.86 -6.30 8.94
C GLY A 120 2.29 -5.75 8.89
N TRP A 121 2.43 -4.44 8.84
CA TRP A 121 3.72 -3.75 8.88
C TRP A 121 4.01 -3.20 10.27
N VAL A 122 5.27 -2.87 10.52
CA VAL A 122 5.70 -2.16 11.73
C VAL A 122 6.37 -0.84 11.36
N LYS A 123 6.11 0.19 12.15
CA LYS A 123 6.84 1.45 12.13
C LYS A 123 8.06 1.31 13.02
N ALA A 124 9.20 0.96 12.43
CA ALA A 124 10.40 0.60 13.16
C ALA A 124 11.11 1.81 13.76
N PHE A 125 11.10 2.95 13.06
CA PHE A 125 11.69 4.20 13.51
C PHE A 125 10.79 5.39 13.21
N THR A 126 10.87 6.41 14.04
CA THR A 126 10.08 7.64 13.94
C THR A 126 10.90 8.88 14.20
N GLY A 127 10.50 10.00 13.63
CA GLY A 127 11.00 11.34 13.86
C GLY A 127 9.94 12.37 13.50
N THR A 128 10.25 13.67 13.61
CA THR A 128 9.31 14.72 13.19
C THR A 128 9.09 14.65 11.68
N ASN A 129 7.89 14.26 11.25
CA ASN A 129 7.53 14.00 9.84
C ASN A 129 8.46 12.98 9.15
N LEU A 130 9.05 12.08 9.91
CA LEU A 130 9.91 10.99 9.45
C LEU A 130 9.38 9.66 9.97
N ALA A 131 9.34 8.65 9.12
CA ALA A 131 8.97 7.29 9.51
C ALA A 131 9.81 6.27 8.74
N ALA A 132 10.06 5.12 9.35
CA ALA A 132 10.62 3.97 8.66
C ALA A 132 9.73 2.74 8.93
N TYR A 133 9.28 2.13 7.84
CA TYR A 133 8.39 0.97 7.85
C TYR A 133 9.12 -0.27 7.38
N LYS A 134 8.76 -1.41 7.94
CA LYS A 134 9.14 -2.72 7.42
C LYS A 134 8.01 -3.71 7.61
N SER A 135 8.01 -4.78 6.83
CA SER A 135 7.13 -5.92 7.04
C SER A 135 7.34 -6.55 8.43
N ALA A 136 6.27 -7.00 9.08
CA ALA A 136 6.33 -7.86 10.25
C ALA A 136 6.46 -9.35 9.87
N SER A 137 6.25 -9.70 8.61
CA SER A 137 6.31 -11.07 8.12
C SER A 137 7.74 -11.61 8.11
N ILE A 138 7.94 -12.79 8.66
CA ILE A 138 9.22 -13.50 8.61
C ILE A 138 9.59 -13.98 7.20
N ALA A 139 8.63 -14.02 6.29
CA ALA A 139 8.82 -14.40 4.90
C ALA A 139 9.23 -13.20 4.01
N ALA A 140 9.22 -11.99 4.56
CA ALA A 140 9.63 -10.79 3.83
C ALA A 140 11.16 -10.65 3.79
N SER A 141 11.65 -9.84 2.83
CA SER A 141 13.07 -9.48 2.69
C SER A 141 13.64 -8.78 3.93
N GLY A 142 12.78 -8.16 4.75
CA GLY A 142 13.18 -7.36 5.91
C GLY A 142 13.65 -5.96 5.58
N CYS A 143 13.57 -5.52 4.33
CA CYS A 143 13.92 -4.18 3.90
C CYS A 143 13.03 -3.11 4.56
N TYR A 144 13.59 -1.92 4.70
CA TYR A 144 12.93 -0.77 5.31
C TYR A 144 12.58 0.27 4.24
N LEU A 145 11.41 0.87 4.36
CA LEU A 145 11.04 2.09 3.67
C LEU A 145 11.17 3.28 4.61
N ARG A 146 12.13 4.17 4.35
CA ARG A 146 12.20 5.47 5.03
C ARG A 146 11.41 6.49 4.23
N VAL A 147 10.50 7.17 4.90
CA VAL A 147 9.67 8.25 4.37
C VAL A 147 10.02 9.54 5.07
N ASP A 148 10.38 10.56 4.30
CA ASP A 148 10.57 11.94 4.75
C ASP A 148 9.41 12.78 4.21
N ASP A 149 8.46 13.06 5.07
CA ASP A 149 7.22 13.78 4.77
C ASP A 149 7.26 15.21 5.33
N SER A 150 8.45 15.80 5.40
CA SER A 150 8.65 17.15 5.93
C SER A 150 8.17 18.26 5.00
N VAL A 151 7.96 17.95 3.71
CA VAL A 151 7.52 18.92 2.69
C VAL A 151 6.01 18.77 2.43
N GLY A 152 5.32 19.89 2.23
CA GLY A 152 3.86 19.90 2.06
C GLY A 152 3.36 19.08 0.88
N LYS A 153 3.92 19.24 -0.32
CA LYS A 153 3.38 18.65 -1.56
C LYS A 153 3.87 17.25 -1.84
N THR A 154 5.03 16.89 -1.32
CA THR A 154 5.73 15.65 -1.66
C THR A 154 6.39 15.04 -0.43
N ALA A 155 6.62 13.73 -0.49
CA ALA A 155 7.54 13.05 0.43
C ALA A 155 8.75 12.51 -0.36
N ARG A 156 9.86 12.29 0.34
CA ARG A 156 11.06 11.65 -0.20
C ARG A 156 11.21 10.25 0.42
N CYS A 157 11.36 9.26 -0.44
CA CYS A 157 11.39 7.87 -0.03
C CYS A 157 12.69 7.18 -0.44
N VAL A 158 13.26 6.42 0.50
CA VAL A 158 14.46 5.60 0.31
C VAL A 158 14.21 4.24 0.94
N GLY A 159 14.46 3.18 0.18
CA GLY A 159 14.56 1.84 0.72
C GLY A 159 15.92 1.60 1.34
N TYR A 160 16.01 0.77 2.37
CA TYR A 160 17.26 0.30 2.97
C TYR A 160 17.16 -1.19 3.24
N GLU A 161 18.26 -1.92 3.06
CA GLU A 161 18.28 -3.33 3.49
C GLU A 161 18.24 -3.45 5.02
N THR A 162 18.95 -2.57 5.72
CA THR A 162 18.92 -2.51 7.19
C THR A 162 18.93 -1.08 7.68
N MET A 163 18.28 -0.84 8.82
CA MET A 163 18.34 0.44 9.51
C MET A 163 18.55 0.23 11.01
N THR A 164 19.28 1.14 11.64
CA THR A 164 19.52 1.17 13.09
C THR A 164 18.93 2.41 13.76
N ALA A 165 18.59 3.45 12.99
CA ALA A 165 17.87 4.65 13.43
C ALA A 165 17.16 5.29 12.24
N ILE A 166 16.29 6.27 12.48
CA ILE A 166 15.51 6.96 11.44
C ILE A 166 16.38 7.61 10.33
N SER A 167 17.61 8.00 10.67
CA SER A 167 18.57 8.60 9.74
C SER A 167 19.77 7.73 9.41
N THR A 168 19.82 6.48 9.91
CA THR A 168 20.96 5.59 9.75
C THR A 168 20.53 4.26 9.14
N GLY A 169 20.93 4.03 7.89
CA GLY A 169 20.64 2.80 7.16
C GLY A 169 21.81 2.38 6.27
N VAL A 170 21.80 1.11 5.87
CA VAL A 170 22.82 0.48 5.03
C VAL A 170 22.17 -0.02 3.75
N ALA A 171 22.94 -0.01 2.66
CA ALA A 171 22.50 -0.42 1.33
C ALA A 171 21.20 0.30 0.88
N PRO A 172 21.26 1.64 0.68
CA PRO A 172 20.11 2.41 0.22
C PRO A 172 19.73 2.06 -1.22
N PHE A 173 18.43 2.04 -1.50
CA PHE A 173 17.88 1.96 -2.86
C PHE A 173 16.74 2.99 -3.02
N PRO A 174 16.89 4.02 -3.88
CA PRO A 174 18.09 4.36 -4.65
C PRO A 174 19.27 4.75 -3.75
N THR A 175 20.48 4.59 -4.32
CA THR A 175 21.68 5.18 -3.74
C THR A 175 21.66 6.70 -3.90
N LEU A 176 22.52 7.40 -3.17
CA LEU A 176 22.64 8.85 -3.27
C LEU A 176 23.04 9.30 -4.69
N SER A 177 23.88 8.54 -5.38
CA SER A 177 24.30 8.83 -6.75
C SER A 177 23.19 8.56 -7.78
N GLN A 178 22.32 7.57 -7.54
CA GLN A 178 21.18 7.30 -8.41
C GLN A 178 20.09 8.37 -8.26
N ARG A 179 19.77 8.74 -7.00
CA ARG A 179 18.72 9.73 -6.68
C ARG A 179 19.01 10.40 -5.34
N SER A 180 19.58 11.59 -5.38
CA SER A 180 19.85 12.36 -4.16
C SER A 180 18.57 12.61 -3.35
N GLY A 181 18.59 12.21 -2.08
CA GLY A 181 17.45 12.32 -1.16
C GLY A 181 16.32 11.31 -1.39
N GLY A 182 16.47 10.32 -2.29
CA GLY A 182 15.46 9.31 -2.58
C GLY A 182 14.48 9.67 -3.70
N THR A 183 13.50 8.81 -3.96
CA THR A 183 12.43 9.05 -4.93
C THR A 183 11.41 10.05 -4.42
N TRP A 184 10.68 10.66 -5.35
CA TRP A 184 9.57 11.57 -5.02
C TRP A 184 8.25 10.82 -4.97
N TRP A 185 7.50 11.00 -3.88
CA TRP A 185 6.12 10.54 -3.72
C TRP A 185 5.23 11.77 -3.62
N THR A 186 4.51 12.08 -4.69
CA THR A 186 3.65 13.26 -4.75
C THR A 186 2.32 12.98 -4.06
N LYS A 187 1.94 13.83 -3.12
CA LYS A 187 0.70 13.71 -2.35
C LYS A 187 -0.30 14.83 -2.60
N SER A 188 0.15 16.01 -3.04
CA SER A 188 -0.72 17.15 -3.35
C SER A 188 -0.07 18.09 -4.37
N ALA A 189 -0.86 18.69 -5.23
CA ALA A 189 -0.41 19.74 -6.14
C ALA A 189 -0.19 21.09 -5.42
N VAL A 190 -0.87 21.30 -4.30
CA VAL A 190 -0.84 22.56 -3.54
C VAL A 190 -0.45 22.27 -2.09
N ALA A 191 0.36 23.15 -1.50
CA ALA A 191 0.75 23.08 -0.10
C ALA A 191 -0.36 23.67 0.80
N ASP A 192 -1.45 22.93 0.97
CA ASP A 192 -2.61 23.32 1.77
C ASP A 192 -3.15 22.10 2.58
N SER A 193 -4.14 22.37 3.43
CA SER A 193 -4.81 21.34 4.24
C SER A 193 -6.00 20.66 3.55
N SER A 194 -6.31 21.02 2.31
CA SER A 194 -7.44 20.44 1.58
C SER A 194 -7.20 18.95 1.34
N ALA A 195 -8.24 18.15 1.55
CA ALA A 195 -8.16 16.71 1.40
C ALA A 195 -7.86 16.31 -0.05
N ARG A 196 -7.00 15.31 -0.19
CA ARG A 196 -6.68 14.64 -1.46
C ARG A 196 -7.18 13.20 -1.44
N GLY A 197 -7.62 12.74 -2.60
CA GLY A 197 -7.97 11.33 -2.76
C GLY A 197 -6.74 10.44 -2.65
N TRP A 198 -6.93 9.26 -2.07
CA TRP A 198 -5.89 8.24 -2.01
C TRP A 198 -6.50 6.85 -1.93
N LEU A 199 -5.71 5.87 -2.36
CA LEU A 199 -6.00 4.44 -2.27
C LEU A 199 -4.72 3.72 -1.87
N VAL A 200 -4.79 2.82 -0.89
CA VAL A 200 -3.74 1.88 -0.54
C VAL A 200 -4.25 0.46 -0.73
N VAL A 201 -3.46 -0.34 -1.42
CA VAL A 201 -3.66 -1.78 -1.53
C VAL A 201 -2.40 -2.45 -1.02
N ALA A 202 -2.53 -3.31 -0.03
CA ALA A 202 -1.41 -3.85 0.70
C ALA A 202 -1.62 -5.29 1.15
N ASP A 203 -0.55 -6.01 1.24
CA ASP A 203 -0.42 -7.21 2.06
C ASP A 203 0.71 -7.01 3.09
N ASP A 204 1.10 -8.08 3.78
CA ASP A 204 2.15 -8.03 4.80
C ASP A 204 3.57 -7.88 4.21
N ARG A 205 3.75 -7.90 2.88
CA ARG A 205 5.05 -7.86 2.21
C ARG A 205 5.22 -6.75 1.20
N ALA A 206 4.13 -6.24 0.64
CA ALA A 206 4.15 -5.21 -0.39
C ALA A 206 2.93 -4.30 -0.29
N PHE A 207 3.06 -3.08 -0.79
CA PHE A 207 1.90 -2.21 -0.97
C PHE A 207 2.04 -1.28 -2.17
N HIS A 208 0.88 -0.92 -2.70
CA HIS A 208 0.69 0.15 -3.67
C HIS A 208 -0.02 1.31 -3.00
N LEU A 209 0.47 2.52 -3.24
CA LEU A 209 -0.18 3.77 -2.85
C LEU A 209 -0.53 4.55 -4.11
N LEU A 210 -1.80 4.86 -4.28
CA LEU A 210 -2.26 5.82 -5.29
C LEU A 210 -2.64 7.10 -4.59
N THR A 211 -2.19 8.23 -5.14
CA THR A 211 -2.61 9.56 -4.68
C THR A 211 -3.21 10.34 -5.82
N PHE A 212 -4.35 10.98 -5.58
CA PHE A 212 -5.01 11.88 -6.53
C PHE A 212 -4.67 13.31 -6.14
N TYR A 213 -3.45 13.70 -6.47
CA TYR A 213 -2.85 14.95 -5.99
C TYR A 213 -3.40 16.21 -6.63
N ASN A 214 -4.06 16.12 -7.79
CA ASN A 214 -4.56 17.26 -8.54
C ASN A 214 -6.08 17.20 -8.70
N LEU A 215 -6.78 18.21 -8.18
CA LEU A 215 -8.24 18.34 -8.26
C LEU A 215 -8.71 19.33 -9.35
N THR A 216 -7.79 20.04 -9.99
CA THR A 216 -8.11 21.27 -10.78
C THR A 216 -8.41 20.99 -12.26
N TYR A 217 -8.01 19.86 -12.79
CA TYR A 217 -8.19 19.52 -14.19
C TYR A 217 -9.15 18.33 -14.31
N GLY A 218 -10.08 18.39 -15.24
CA GLY A 218 -11.22 17.50 -15.46
C GLY A 218 -10.96 15.97 -15.53
N GLY A 219 -9.93 15.52 -14.86
CA GLY A 219 -9.57 14.14 -14.59
C GLY A 219 -8.63 14.07 -13.41
N PRO A 220 -8.67 13.01 -12.61
CA PRO A 220 -7.78 12.84 -11.48
C PRO A 220 -6.35 12.63 -11.97
N GLY A 221 -5.50 13.65 -11.83
CA GLY A 221 -4.05 13.46 -11.90
C GLY A 221 -3.63 12.58 -10.74
N GLY A 222 -3.23 11.35 -11.04
CA GLY A 222 -2.85 10.35 -10.04
C GLY A 222 -1.38 9.97 -10.13
N ALA A 223 -0.80 9.64 -9.00
CA ALA A 223 0.51 9.04 -8.89
C ALA A 223 0.36 7.68 -8.21
N MET A 224 1.03 6.65 -8.73
CA MET A 224 1.09 5.33 -8.12
C MET A 224 2.51 5.03 -7.69
N MET A 225 2.67 4.67 -6.44
CA MET A 225 3.94 4.32 -5.82
C MET A 225 3.86 2.90 -5.26
N PHE A 226 5.01 2.25 -5.18
CA PHE A 226 5.14 0.89 -4.69
C PHE A 226 6.34 0.76 -3.75
N PHE A 227 6.18 -0.04 -2.71
CA PHE A 227 7.28 -0.56 -1.93
C PHE A 227 6.97 -1.97 -1.45
N GLY A 228 7.99 -2.83 -1.48
CA GLY A 228 7.91 -4.16 -0.90
C GLY A 228 8.56 -5.24 -1.76
N ASP A 229 8.26 -6.48 -1.40
CA ASP A 229 8.85 -7.64 -2.03
C ASP A 229 8.17 -7.94 -3.37
N LEU A 230 8.99 -8.11 -4.39
CA LEU A 230 8.60 -8.75 -5.63
C LEU A 230 8.58 -10.26 -5.43
N VAL A 231 7.88 -10.97 -6.30
CA VAL A 231 7.98 -12.44 -6.33
C VAL A 231 9.33 -12.79 -6.99
N PRO A 232 10.30 -13.32 -6.23
CA PRO A 232 11.61 -13.62 -6.79
C PRO A 232 11.56 -14.87 -7.67
N ILE A 233 12.43 -14.96 -8.66
CA ILE A 233 12.59 -16.17 -9.48
C ILE A 233 13.18 -17.29 -8.61
N LYS A 234 14.10 -16.94 -7.72
CA LYS A 234 14.68 -17.86 -6.73
C LYS A 234 14.23 -17.48 -5.33
N SER A 235 13.82 -18.46 -4.57
CA SER A 235 13.47 -18.26 -3.15
C SER A 235 14.69 -17.75 -2.37
N GLY A 236 14.48 -16.74 -1.53
CA GLY A 236 15.51 -16.17 -0.66
C GLY A 236 16.39 -15.11 -1.30
N ASP A 237 16.13 -14.68 -2.53
CA ASP A 237 16.87 -13.61 -3.17
C ASP A 237 16.57 -12.26 -2.52
N ALA A 238 17.56 -11.66 -1.87
CA ALA A 238 17.44 -10.37 -1.18
C ALA A 238 17.17 -9.18 -2.12
N TRP A 239 17.44 -9.32 -3.41
CA TRP A 239 17.20 -8.30 -4.43
C TRP A 239 15.71 -8.12 -4.78
N ALA A 240 14.86 -9.02 -4.30
CA ALA A 240 13.43 -8.99 -4.60
C ALA A 240 12.69 -7.75 -4.06
N CYS A 241 13.22 -7.02 -3.09
CA CYS A 241 12.58 -5.81 -2.59
C CYS A 241 12.81 -4.64 -3.54
N ALA A 242 11.74 -3.89 -3.80
CA ALA A 242 11.74 -2.76 -4.72
C ALA A 242 11.03 -1.53 -4.16
N LEU A 243 11.48 -0.37 -4.63
CA LEU A 243 10.87 0.94 -4.36
C LEU A 243 10.61 1.64 -5.69
N SER A 244 9.37 2.02 -5.95
CA SER A 244 9.05 2.90 -7.07
C SER A 244 8.77 4.33 -6.60
N GLY A 245 8.92 5.27 -7.51
CA GLY A 245 8.62 6.67 -7.29
C GLY A 245 8.92 7.48 -8.55
N TYR A 246 9.11 8.76 -8.39
CA TYR A 246 9.35 9.67 -9.49
C TYR A 246 10.73 10.33 -9.39
N ALA A 247 11.25 10.74 -10.57
CA ALA A 247 12.51 11.46 -10.68
C ALA A 247 12.44 12.88 -10.14
N SER A 248 11.25 13.47 -10.09
CA SER A 248 11.02 14.86 -9.67
C SER A 248 9.64 15.02 -9.02
N ASP A 249 9.42 16.16 -8.38
CA ASP A 249 8.10 16.59 -7.92
C ASP A 249 7.13 16.72 -9.11
N LYS A 250 6.01 16.02 -9.04
CA LYS A 250 4.95 16.02 -10.05
C LYS A 250 3.82 16.99 -9.75
N SER A 251 3.87 17.68 -8.64
CA SER A 251 2.79 18.55 -8.17
C SER A 251 2.47 19.72 -9.13
N GLY A 252 3.41 20.10 -10.00
CA GLY A 252 3.24 21.19 -10.98
C GLY A 252 2.88 20.74 -12.40
N SER A 253 2.72 19.46 -12.64
CA SER A 253 2.49 18.94 -13.99
C SER A 253 1.00 18.84 -14.32
N ALA A 254 0.65 19.07 -15.60
CA ALA A 254 -0.72 18.94 -16.08
C ALA A 254 -1.19 17.47 -16.03
N PRO A 255 -2.48 17.18 -15.79
CA PRO A 255 -2.99 15.81 -15.66
C PRO A 255 -2.81 14.96 -16.91
N GLY A 256 -2.78 15.56 -18.09
CA GLY A 256 -2.59 14.87 -19.36
C GLY A 256 -1.19 14.28 -19.54
N ASP A 257 -0.21 14.84 -18.82
CA ASP A 257 1.20 14.41 -18.88
C ASP A 257 1.53 13.35 -17.84
N ASN A 258 0.59 13.03 -16.94
CA ASN A 258 0.86 12.32 -15.70
C ASN A 258 -0.08 11.16 -15.38
N ASN A 259 -0.61 10.48 -16.37
CA ASN A 259 -1.17 9.14 -16.16
C ASN A 259 -0.05 8.14 -15.83
N ASP A 260 0.86 8.60 -14.98
CA ASP A 260 2.03 7.89 -14.55
C ASP A 260 1.67 6.95 -13.39
N PHE A 261 1.12 5.81 -13.72
CA PHE A 261 0.88 4.78 -12.74
C PHE A 261 2.21 4.06 -12.39
N GLY A 262 2.96 4.64 -11.48
CA GLY A 262 4.07 4.06 -10.75
C GLY A 262 4.98 3.10 -11.51
N MET A 263 4.94 1.84 -11.17
CA MET A 263 5.75 0.80 -11.82
C MET A 263 5.45 0.61 -13.31
N MET A 264 4.30 1.09 -13.77
CA MET A 264 3.86 1.00 -15.17
C MET A 264 3.92 2.35 -15.88
N ALA A 265 4.39 3.41 -15.21
CA ALA A 265 4.46 4.75 -15.78
C ALA A 265 5.42 4.80 -16.98
N LEU A 266 4.90 5.26 -18.10
CA LEU A 266 5.61 5.22 -19.39
C LEU A 266 6.73 6.24 -19.48
N VAL A 267 6.75 7.31 -18.69
CA VAL A 267 7.64 8.44 -18.96
C VAL A 267 8.52 8.88 -17.79
N GLN A 268 8.08 8.83 -16.56
CA GLN A 268 8.82 9.49 -15.47
C GLN A 268 8.89 8.72 -14.14
N GLY A 269 8.29 7.54 -14.06
CA GLY A 269 8.44 6.68 -12.89
C GLY A 269 9.79 5.96 -12.88
N GLU A 270 10.32 5.76 -11.71
CA GLU A 270 11.56 5.04 -11.48
C GLU A 270 11.28 3.85 -10.58
N LEU A 271 12.00 2.76 -10.80
CA LEU A 271 11.97 1.58 -9.96
C LEU A 271 13.40 1.22 -9.56
N TYR A 272 13.63 1.07 -8.28
CA TYR A 272 14.90 0.67 -7.72
C TYR A 272 14.75 -0.63 -6.95
N LEU A 273 15.62 -1.57 -7.23
CA LEU A 273 15.77 -2.83 -6.52
C LEU A 273 16.82 -2.68 -5.42
N ALA A 274 16.66 -3.40 -4.34
CA ALA A 274 17.63 -3.42 -3.24
C ALA A 274 19.03 -3.83 -3.72
N ARG A 275 19.09 -4.81 -4.60
CA ARG A 275 20.34 -5.30 -5.20
C ARG A 275 20.19 -5.55 -6.70
N SER A 276 21.32 -5.60 -7.42
CA SER A 276 21.36 -6.09 -8.78
C SER A 276 21.13 -7.60 -8.81
N PHE A 277 20.65 -8.08 -9.93
CA PHE A 277 20.67 -9.52 -10.26
C PHE A 277 22.14 -9.91 -10.56
N PRO A 278 22.68 -10.96 -10.05
CA PRO A 278 22.26 -12.06 -9.20
C PRO A 278 22.46 -11.86 -7.66
N ALA A 279 21.94 -10.83 -7.09
CA ALA A 279 22.04 -10.48 -5.68
C ALA A 279 23.44 -10.01 -5.21
N VAL A 280 24.29 -9.59 -6.17
CA VAL A 280 25.64 -9.07 -5.92
C VAL A 280 25.63 -7.56 -6.12
N GLY A 281 26.32 -6.84 -5.25
CA GLY A 281 26.44 -5.38 -5.35
C GLY A 281 25.30 -4.64 -4.61
N GLY A 282 25.17 -3.36 -4.93
CA GLY A 282 24.18 -2.47 -4.33
C GLY A 282 22.94 -2.31 -5.22
N SER A 283 22.16 -1.27 -4.93
CA SER A 283 20.93 -0.93 -5.63
C SER A 283 21.06 -0.93 -7.15
N ALA A 284 20.12 -1.56 -7.81
CA ALA A 284 19.97 -1.53 -9.27
C ALA A 284 18.71 -0.73 -9.64
N GLN A 285 18.83 0.18 -10.62
CA GLN A 285 17.67 0.78 -11.23
C GLN A 285 17.10 -0.19 -12.26
N ALA A 286 15.82 -0.55 -12.08
CA ALA A 286 15.11 -1.36 -13.04
C ALA A 286 14.47 -0.47 -14.10
N TYR A 287 14.51 -0.95 -15.34
CA TYR A 287 13.82 -0.31 -16.46
C TYR A 287 12.44 -0.93 -16.61
N LYS A 288 11.47 -0.12 -17.00
CA LYS A 288 10.08 -0.53 -17.13
C LYS A 288 9.92 -1.59 -18.22
N ALA A 289 9.18 -2.64 -17.93
CA ALA A 289 8.67 -3.50 -18.98
C ALA A 289 7.61 -2.72 -19.78
N PHE A 290 7.70 -2.71 -21.09
CA PHE A 290 6.73 -2.06 -21.95
C PHE A 290 5.40 -2.80 -21.87
N PRO A 291 4.27 -2.12 -21.64
CA PRO A 291 3.00 -2.75 -21.87
C PRO A 291 2.83 -2.98 -23.38
N LEU A 292 2.88 -4.22 -23.78
CA LEU A 292 2.70 -4.69 -25.17
C LEU A 292 1.34 -4.28 -25.80
N LEU A 293 0.52 -3.51 -25.10
CA LEU A 293 -0.88 -3.27 -25.45
C LEU A 293 -1.24 -1.78 -25.63
N VAL A 294 -0.29 -0.87 -25.76
CA VAL A 294 -0.64 0.53 -26.06
C VAL A 294 -0.47 0.82 -27.54
N PRO A 295 -1.59 0.96 -28.30
CA PRO A 295 -1.52 1.18 -29.76
C PRO A 295 -0.95 2.54 -30.20
N SER A 296 -0.66 3.45 -29.29
CA SER A 296 -0.15 4.80 -29.63
C SER A 296 1.33 4.96 -29.25
N ALA A 297 2.10 3.98 -29.57
CA ALA A 297 3.48 3.85 -29.14
C ALA A 297 4.50 4.78 -29.85
N SER A 298 4.09 5.66 -30.73
CA SER A 298 5.04 6.47 -31.51
C SER A 298 5.88 7.44 -30.68
N THR A 299 5.35 7.89 -29.55
CA THR A 299 6.05 8.81 -28.64
C THR A 299 6.83 8.10 -27.53
N ALA A 300 6.37 6.95 -27.10
CA ALA A 300 6.99 6.20 -26.01
C ALA A 300 8.32 5.54 -26.41
N LEU A 301 8.45 5.10 -27.65
CA LEU A 301 9.68 4.56 -28.20
C LEU A 301 10.71 5.65 -28.53
N ALA A 302 10.24 6.86 -28.83
CA ALA A 302 11.10 7.98 -29.19
C ALA A 302 11.76 8.67 -27.98
N SER A 303 11.32 8.42 -26.77
CA SER A 303 11.84 9.07 -25.56
C SER A 303 13.12 8.45 -25.01
N GLY A 304 13.81 7.57 -25.75
CA GLY A 304 15.16 7.09 -25.41
C GLY A 304 15.27 6.30 -24.10
N ASN A 305 14.17 5.90 -23.52
CA ASN A 305 14.17 5.03 -22.36
C ASN A 305 14.49 3.62 -22.84
N GLY A 306 15.70 3.19 -22.57
CA GLY A 306 16.32 1.98 -23.06
C GLY A 306 15.52 0.68 -22.90
N PRO A 307 16.12 -0.43 -23.30
CA PRO A 307 15.41 -1.70 -23.43
C PRO A 307 14.71 -2.08 -22.14
N MET A 308 13.51 -2.43 -22.31
CA MET A 308 12.44 -2.69 -21.38
C MET A 308 12.54 -4.04 -20.69
N MET A 309 13.71 -4.40 -20.29
CA MET A 309 13.93 -5.63 -19.58
C MET A 309 14.43 -5.33 -18.20
N TYR A 310 13.70 -5.84 -17.24
CA TYR A 310 14.18 -5.79 -15.91
C TYR A 310 13.93 -7.13 -15.21
N PRO A 311 14.85 -7.47 -14.32
CA PRO A 311 16.10 -6.75 -14.12
C PRO A 311 17.01 -6.91 -15.32
N ASN A 312 17.92 -5.95 -15.52
CA ASN A 312 19.01 -6.08 -16.50
C ASN A 312 20.02 -7.14 -16.03
N GLY A 313 19.65 -8.39 -16.11
CA GLY A 313 20.51 -9.50 -15.75
C GLY A 313 20.93 -10.30 -16.97
N PRO A 314 22.04 -11.03 -16.92
CA PRO A 314 22.52 -11.84 -18.05
C PRO A 314 21.55 -12.95 -18.43
N ASP A 315 20.64 -13.33 -17.58
CA ASP A 315 19.61 -14.35 -17.80
C ASP A 315 18.21 -13.75 -18.04
N ALA A 316 18.10 -12.44 -18.18
CA ALA A 316 16.87 -11.73 -18.54
C ALA A 316 15.65 -12.12 -17.69
N GLY A 317 15.86 -12.40 -16.42
CA GLY A 317 14.79 -12.76 -15.48
C GLY A 317 13.75 -11.65 -15.35
N LEU A 318 12.48 -12.00 -15.40
CA LEU A 318 11.35 -11.08 -15.18
C LEU A 318 10.94 -11.12 -13.71
N TYR A 319 10.89 -9.95 -13.08
CA TYR A 319 10.27 -9.81 -11.76
C TYR A 319 8.77 -9.62 -11.89
N LEU A 320 8.03 -10.34 -11.07
CA LEU A 320 6.60 -10.15 -10.94
C LEU A 320 6.29 -9.46 -9.62
N THR A 321 5.54 -8.38 -9.68
CA THR A 321 4.94 -7.81 -8.48
C THR A 321 3.66 -8.56 -8.15
N PRO A 322 3.27 -8.65 -6.87
CA PRO A 322 1.93 -9.06 -6.53
C PRO A 322 0.94 -8.15 -7.26
N MET A 323 0.11 -8.74 -8.13
CA MET A 323 -0.92 -7.97 -8.82
C MET A 323 -2.18 -7.98 -7.97
N HIS A 324 -2.56 -6.79 -7.54
CA HIS A 324 -3.83 -6.54 -6.88
C HIS A 324 -4.81 -6.02 -7.92
N ALA A 325 -5.80 -6.84 -8.27
CA ALA A 325 -6.83 -6.45 -9.23
C ALA A 325 -8.10 -5.96 -8.51
N ALA A 326 -8.66 -4.89 -9.02
CA ALA A 326 -9.98 -4.43 -8.61
C ALA A 326 -11.07 -5.18 -9.37
N LYS A 327 -12.09 -5.63 -8.67
CA LYS A 327 -13.29 -6.22 -9.24
C LYS A 327 -14.47 -5.30 -8.96
N ASP A 328 -15.17 -4.89 -10.01
CA ASP A 328 -16.30 -3.96 -9.95
C ASP A 328 -15.92 -2.55 -9.46
N LYS A 329 -16.88 -1.76 -9.03
CA LYS A 329 -16.67 -0.43 -8.45
C LYS A 329 -16.00 -0.47 -7.09
N LEU A 330 -15.93 -1.62 -6.48
CA LEU A 330 -15.26 -1.90 -5.23
C LEU A 330 -14.07 -2.78 -5.57
N MET A 331 -12.90 -2.34 -5.21
CA MET A 331 -11.65 -3.06 -5.36
C MET A 331 -11.73 -4.38 -4.59
N ALA A 332 -12.37 -5.40 -5.17
CA ALA A 332 -12.22 -6.75 -4.65
C ALA A 332 -10.85 -7.24 -5.11
N LEU A 333 -9.96 -7.42 -4.17
CA LEU A 333 -8.60 -7.81 -4.45
C LEU A 333 -8.57 -9.29 -4.81
N ILE A 334 -8.04 -9.57 -5.98
CA ILE A 334 -7.71 -10.92 -6.41
C ILE A 334 -6.21 -11.05 -6.21
N SER A 335 -5.81 -11.83 -5.24
CA SER A 335 -4.42 -12.26 -5.06
C SER A 335 -4.21 -13.62 -5.72
#